data_3cc7e1fcaee8f93849edb6dcbfec4915
#
_entry.id   3cc7e1fcaee8f93849edb6dcbfec4915
#
_cell.length_a   1.000
_cell.length_b   1.000
_cell.length_c   1.000
_cell.angle_alpha   90.00
_cell.angle_beta   90.00
_cell.angle_gamma   90.00
#
_symmetry.space_group_name_H-M   'P 1'
#
loop_
_entity.id
_entity.type
_entity.pdbx_description
1 polymer ?
#
loop_
_entity_poly.entity_id
_entity_poly.type
_entity_poly.pdbx_seq_one_letter_code
_entity_poly.pdbx_strand_id
1 'polypeptide(L)'
;MTERFTDGGEAQAGYCRSVRRGNVVTVSGTTATDPDGAALHPGDTGAQARECLRRVDRALAALGAGLDDVVRTVVYLAPGASWQQAADAHRDMLAAAGSPGPANTMLYVAGLIGDGFLVEIEAQAVVLA
;
A
#
# COMPACT_ATOMS: atom_id res chain seq x y z
N MET A 1 -19.02 13.82 -4.09
CA MET A 1 -17.74 14.48 -4.44
C MET A 1 -16.66 13.43 -4.60
N THR A 2 -15.75 13.63 -5.55
CA THR A 2 -14.61 12.74 -5.78
C THR A 2 -13.31 13.53 -5.69
N GLU A 3 -12.40 13.05 -4.86
CA GLU A 3 -11.08 13.66 -4.68
C GLU A 3 -10.00 12.65 -5.07
N ARG A 4 -8.85 13.16 -5.55
CA ARG A 4 -7.73 12.33 -6.00
C ARG A 4 -6.42 12.86 -5.47
N PHE A 5 -5.48 11.93 -5.23
CA PHE A 5 -4.11 12.25 -4.83
C PHE A 5 -3.12 11.53 -5.74
N THR A 6 -2.09 12.25 -6.19
CA THR A 6 -0.97 11.71 -6.96
C THR A 6 0.34 12.20 -6.33
N ASP A 7 1.40 11.39 -6.42
CA ASP A 7 2.72 11.76 -5.90
C ASP A 7 3.87 11.40 -6.86
N GLY A 8 3.53 11.14 -8.14
CA GLY A 8 4.52 10.74 -9.13
C GLY A 8 3.96 10.75 -10.54
N GLY A 9 4.38 9.77 -11.35
CA GLY A 9 4.04 9.69 -12.77
C GLY A 9 2.72 9.01 -13.11
N GLU A 10 1.81 8.86 -12.15
CA GLU A 10 0.57 8.08 -12.31
C GLU A 10 -0.32 8.64 -13.42
N ALA A 11 -0.33 9.96 -13.60
CA ALA A 11 -1.16 10.58 -14.62
C ALA A 11 -0.81 10.12 -16.03
N GLN A 12 0.44 9.75 -16.27
CA GLN A 12 0.89 9.25 -17.58
C GLN A 12 0.24 7.92 -17.95
N ALA A 13 -0.08 7.11 -16.94
CA ALA A 13 -0.77 5.83 -17.13
C ALA A 13 -2.28 5.94 -16.84
N GLY A 14 -2.77 7.15 -16.57
CA GLY A 14 -4.20 7.40 -16.39
C GLY A 14 -4.75 6.98 -15.04
N TYR A 15 -3.94 7.03 -13.96
CA TYR A 15 -4.43 6.67 -12.62
C TYR A 15 -3.88 7.62 -11.55
N CYS A 16 -4.31 7.41 -10.32
CA CYS A 16 -3.93 8.20 -9.15
C CYS A 16 -3.36 7.27 -8.06
N ARG A 17 -2.68 7.83 -7.07
CA ARG A 17 -2.27 7.07 -5.89
C ARG A 17 -3.48 6.67 -5.05
N SER A 18 -4.44 7.57 -4.89
CA SER A 18 -5.67 7.28 -4.16
C SER A 18 -6.83 8.09 -4.70
N VAL A 19 -8.04 7.58 -4.49
CA VAL A 19 -9.30 8.22 -4.87
C VAL A 19 -10.25 8.11 -3.70
N ARG A 20 -10.90 9.22 -3.36
CA ARG A 20 -12.01 9.23 -2.40
C ARG A 20 -13.29 9.56 -3.13
N ARG A 21 -14.31 8.72 -2.92
CA ARG A 21 -15.67 8.97 -3.39
C ARG A 21 -16.64 8.70 -2.24
N GLY A 22 -17.30 9.75 -1.77
CA GLY A 22 -18.09 9.65 -0.55
C GLY A 22 -17.23 9.26 0.64
N ASN A 23 -17.54 8.16 1.28
CA ASN A 23 -16.81 7.63 2.44
C ASN A 23 -15.74 6.60 2.08
N VAL A 24 -15.62 6.22 0.81
CA VAL A 24 -14.68 5.18 0.37
C VAL A 24 -13.41 5.81 -0.17
N VAL A 25 -12.27 5.37 0.34
CA VAL A 25 -10.94 5.76 -0.17
C VAL A 25 -10.25 4.50 -0.65
N THR A 26 -9.87 4.51 -1.92
CA THR A 26 -9.17 3.38 -2.55
C THR A 26 -7.75 3.81 -2.89
N VAL A 27 -6.78 3.00 -2.49
CA VAL A 27 -5.36 3.25 -2.74
C VAL A 27 -4.85 2.23 -3.74
N SER A 28 -4.24 2.72 -4.80
CA SER A 28 -3.61 1.90 -5.85
C SER A 28 -2.50 1.04 -5.30
N GLY A 29 -2.15 -0.01 -6.03
CA GLY A 29 -0.98 -0.82 -5.72
C GLY A 29 0.25 0.05 -5.48
N THR A 30 0.93 -0.20 -4.38
CA THR A 30 1.97 0.67 -3.84
C THR A 30 3.21 -0.16 -3.53
N THR A 31 4.35 0.25 -4.07
CA THR A 31 5.65 -0.36 -3.84
C THR A 31 6.54 0.54 -2.99
N ALA A 32 7.62 -0.02 -2.44
CA ALA A 32 8.62 0.73 -1.70
C ALA A 32 9.56 1.42 -2.69
N THR A 33 9.14 2.57 -3.19
CA THR A 33 9.80 3.29 -4.28
C THR A 33 10.38 4.60 -3.76
N ASP A 34 11.63 4.90 -4.14
CA ASP A 34 12.24 6.19 -3.87
C ASP A 34 11.77 7.25 -4.91
N PRO A 35 12.14 8.55 -4.73
CA PRO A 35 11.71 9.59 -5.66
C PRO A 35 12.17 9.38 -7.11
N ASP A 36 13.23 8.61 -7.33
CA ASP A 36 13.75 8.31 -8.66
C ASP A 36 13.13 7.05 -9.28
N GLY A 37 12.24 6.38 -8.55
CA GLY A 37 11.57 5.17 -9.05
C GLY A 37 12.29 3.87 -8.71
N ALA A 38 13.41 3.92 -7.99
CA ALA A 38 14.14 2.73 -7.60
C ALA A 38 13.57 2.09 -6.34
N ALA A 39 13.81 0.79 -6.18
CA ALA A 39 13.34 0.07 -5.00
C ALA A 39 14.17 0.47 -3.77
N LEU A 40 13.46 0.80 -2.69
CA LEU A 40 14.05 0.96 -1.36
C LEU A 40 14.27 -0.41 -0.73
N HIS A 41 15.23 -0.49 0.17
CA HIS A 41 15.52 -1.70 0.95
C HIS A 41 15.66 -2.96 0.10
N PRO A 42 16.60 -3.00 -0.86
CA PRO A 42 16.76 -4.18 -1.72
C PRO A 42 16.95 -5.46 -0.90
N GLY A 43 16.22 -6.52 -1.28
CA GLY A 43 16.33 -7.82 -0.63
C GLY A 43 15.64 -7.95 0.73
N ASP A 44 15.02 -6.90 1.25
CA ASP A 44 14.40 -6.88 2.57
C ASP A 44 12.88 -6.74 2.44
N THR A 45 12.17 -7.86 2.43
CA THR A 45 10.71 -7.89 2.28
C THR A 45 10.01 -7.12 3.39
N GLY A 46 10.41 -7.31 4.64
CA GLY A 46 9.77 -6.65 5.77
C GLY A 46 9.91 -5.13 5.71
N ALA A 47 11.11 -4.64 5.40
CA ALA A 47 11.35 -3.20 5.27
C ALA A 47 10.58 -2.60 4.09
N GLN A 48 10.53 -3.32 2.97
CA GLN A 48 9.72 -2.88 1.83
C GLN A 48 8.23 -2.85 2.17
N ALA A 49 7.73 -3.85 2.87
CA ALA A 49 6.31 -3.89 3.27
C ALA A 49 5.95 -2.70 4.18
N ARG A 50 6.83 -2.38 5.14
CA ARG A 50 6.63 -1.20 5.99
C ARG A 50 6.59 0.09 5.18
N GLU A 51 7.48 0.22 4.20
CA GLU A 51 7.52 1.40 3.33
C GLU A 51 6.28 1.49 2.44
N CYS A 52 5.81 0.36 1.91
CA CYS A 52 4.53 0.32 1.18
C CYS A 52 3.39 0.87 2.04
N LEU A 53 3.30 0.44 3.28
CA LEU A 53 2.23 0.88 4.19
C LEU A 53 2.36 2.33 4.62
N ARG A 54 3.60 2.86 4.74
CA ARG A 54 3.79 4.30 4.96
C ARG A 54 3.27 5.12 3.77
N ARG A 55 3.54 4.66 2.55
CA ARG A 55 3.04 5.32 1.35
C ARG A 55 1.51 5.20 1.22
N VAL A 56 0.96 4.04 1.57
CA VAL A 56 -0.50 3.85 1.64
C VAL A 56 -1.10 4.82 2.66
N ASP A 57 -0.51 4.93 3.84
CA ASP A 57 -0.98 5.86 4.87
C ASP A 57 -0.94 7.32 4.40
N ARG A 58 0.11 7.71 3.71
CA ARG A 58 0.22 9.05 3.12
C ARG A 58 -0.89 9.31 2.11
N ALA A 59 -1.16 8.33 1.23
CA ALA A 59 -2.22 8.45 0.23
C ALA A 59 -3.61 8.51 0.88
N LEU A 60 -3.83 7.79 1.97
CA LEU A 60 -5.05 7.86 2.76
C LEU A 60 -5.18 9.21 3.45
N ALA A 61 -4.13 9.67 4.11
CA ALA A 61 -4.12 10.93 4.86
C ALA A 61 -4.41 12.14 3.96
N ALA A 62 -3.92 12.11 2.73
CA ALA A 62 -4.18 13.17 1.75
C ALA A 62 -5.68 13.32 1.46
N LEU A 63 -6.47 12.28 1.67
CA LEU A 63 -7.91 12.26 1.42
C LEU A 63 -8.75 12.07 2.69
N GLY A 64 -8.16 12.35 3.86
CA GLY A 64 -8.90 12.38 5.12
C GLY A 64 -9.12 11.03 5.78
N ALA A 65 -8.32 10.02 5.44
CA ALA A 65 -8.41 8.69 6.03
C ALA A 65 -7.07 8.30 6.69
N GLY A 66 -7.06 7.18 7.39
CA GLY A 66 -5.86 6.62 7.99
C GLY A 66 -5.87 5.09 7.90
N LEU A 67 -4.78 4.48 8.33
CA LEU A 67 -4.67 3.01 8.34
C LEU A 67 -5.73 2.35 9.21
N ASP A 68 -6.21 3.04 10.25
CA ASP A 68 -7.30 2.54 11.11
C ASP A 68 -8.66 2.51 10.42
N ASP A 69 -8.81 3.21 9.29
CA ASP A 69 -10.02 3.18 8.46
C ASP A 69 -10.00 2.07 7.41
N VAL A 70 -8.88 1.38 7.26
CA VAL A 70 -8.69 0.37 6.20
C VAL A 70 -9.55 -0.86 6.52
N VAL A 71 -10.37 -1.27 5.55
CA VAL A 71 -11.23 -2.45 5.66
C VAL A 71 -10.70 -3.63 4.86
N ARG A 72 -9.82 -3.38 3.89
CA ARG A 72 -9.25 -4.42 3.03
C ARG A 72 -7.86 -4.03 2.56
N THR A 73 -6.95 -5.02 2.59
CA THR A 73 -5.65 -4.94 1.94
C THR A 73 -5.44 -6.16 1.04
N VAL A 74 -4.68 -5.96 -0.03
CA VAL A 74 -4.13 -7.07 -0.83
C VAL A 74 -2.63 -6.88 -0.88
N VAL A 75 -1.90 -7.94 -0.54
CA VAL A 75 -0.44 -7.96 -0.53
C VAL A 75 0.03 -8.91 -1.63
N TYR A 76 0.70 -8.35 -2.62
CA TYR A 76 1.29 -9.09 -3.73
C TYR A 76 2.77 -9.29 -3.43
N LEU A 77 3.24 -10.53 -3.56
CA LEU A 77 4.63 -10.90 -3.29
C LEU A 77 5.29 -11.38 -4.58
N ALA A 78 6.47 -10.86 -4.86
CA ALA A 78 7.30 -11.33 -5.96
C ALA A 78 7.96 -12.67 -5.58
N PRO A 79 8.42 -13.46 -6.58
CA PRO A 79 9.19 -14.67 -6.28
C PRO A 79 10.39 -14.35 -5.39
N GLY A 80 10.61 -15.16 -4.37
CA GLY A 80 11.71 -14.99 -3.41
C GLY A 80 11.40 -14.06 -2.23
N ALA A 81 10.27 -13.36 -2.23
CA ALA A 81 9.87 -12.56 -1.08
C ALA A 81 9.47 -13.46 0.10
N SER A 82 9.68 -12.95 1.32
CA SER A 82 9.28 -13.64 2.54
C SER A 82 7.87 -13.22 2.94
N TRP A 83 6.91 -14.12 2.78
CA TRP A 83 5.53 -13.80 3.17
C TRP A 83 5.41 -13.59 4.68
N GLN A 84 6.23 -14.27 5.48
CA GLN A 84 6.23 -14.10 6.95
C GLN A 84 6.66 -12.69 7.33
N GLN A 85 7.72 -12.16 6.71
CA GLN A 85 8.18 -10.78 6.95
C GLN A 85 7.12 -9.77 6.53
N ALA A 86 6.48 -9.99 5.38
CA ALA A 86 5.40 -9.12 4.92
C ALA A 86 4.21 -9.15 5.88
N ALA A 87 3.82 -10.35 6.36
CA ALA A 87 2.73 -10.51 7.30
C ALA A 87 3.02 -9.83 8.63
N ASP A 88 4.24 -9.97 9.16
CA ASP A 88 4.65 -9.33 10.41
C ASP A 88 4.62 -7.80 10.29
N ALA A 89 5.14 -7.27 9.19
CA ALA A 89 5.14 -5.83 8.94
C ALA A 89 3.71 -5.28 8.83
N HIS A 90 2.85 -5.99 8.11
CA HIS A 90 1.43 -5.65 7.94
C HIS A 90 0.73 -5.58 9.29
N ARG A 91 0.86 -6.64 10.11
CA ARG A 91 0.29 -6.69 11.46
C ARG A 91 0.77 -5.51 12.29
N ASP A 92 2.08 -5.29 12.35
CA ASP A 92 2.68 -4.30 13.25
C ASP A 92 2.31 -2.87 12.86
N MET A 93 2.32 -2.56 11.57
CA MET A 93 1.96 -1.22 11.08
C MET A 93 0.49 -0.89 11.33
N LEU A 94 -0.40 -1.85 11.10
CA LEU A 94 -1.83 -1.66 11.32
C LEU A 94 -2.15 -1.59 12.82
N ALA A 95 -1.53 -2.43 13.64
CA ALA A 95 -1.71 -2.38 15.08
C ALA A 95 -1.24 -1.04 15.66
N ALA A 96 -0.12 -0.51 15.19
CA ALA A 96 0.38 0.79 15.62
C ALA A 96 -0.58 1.94 15.29
N ALA A 97 -1.38 1.78 14.24
CA ALA A 97 -2.42 2.75 13.85
C ALA A 97 -3.76 2.51 14.56
N GLY A 98 -3.85 1.52 15.44
CA GLY A 98 -5.07 1.20 16.18
C GLY A 98 -6.00 0.24 15.47
N SER A 99 -5.58 -0.40 14.39
CA SER A 99 -6.39 -1.37 13.65
C SER A 99 -6.12 -2.78 14.16
N PRO A 100 -7.17 -3.56 14.51
CA PRO A 100 -7.00 -4.97 14.85
C PRO A 100 -6.78 -5.86 13.62
N GLY A 101 -6.91 -5.31 12.42
CA GLY A 101 -6.68 -5.98 11.15
C GLY A 101 -7.85 -5.84 10.20
N PRO A 102 -7.60 -5.52 8.94
CA PRO A 102 -8.60 -5.53 7.88
C PRO A 102 -8.81 -6.94 7.33
N ALA A 103 -9.77 -7.11 6.43
CA ALA A 103 -9.76 -8.26 5.53
C ALA A 103 -8.51 -8.19 4.67
N ASN A 104 -7.85 -9.32 4.47
CA ASN A 104 -6.58 -9.37 3.74
C ASN A 104 -6.53 -10.56 2.80
N THR A 105 -5.87 -10.36 1.66
CA THR A 105 -5.44 -11.43 0.78
C THR A 105 -3.94 -11.23 0.53
N MET A 106 -3.17 -12.28 0.72
CA MET A 106 -1.73 -12.27 0.44
C MET A 106 -1.42 -13.42 -0.49
N LEU A 107 -0.71 -13.13 -1.59
CA LEU A 107 -0.43 -14.13 -2.62
C LEU A 107 0.89 -13.83 -3.31
N TYR A 108 1.51 -14.87 -3.86
CA TYR A 108 2.64 -14.70 -4.77
C TYR A 108 2.14 -14.49 -6.19
N VAL A 109 2.80 -13.59 -6.91
CA VAL A 109 2.56 -13.34 -8.33
C VAL A 109 3.84 -13.64 -9.11
N ALA A 110 3.73 -13.72 -10.43
CA ALA A 110 4.88 -14.04 -11.30
C ALA A 110 5.98 -12.97 -11.26
N GLY A 111 5.60 -11.72 -11.00
CA GLY A 111 6.52 -10.61 -10.86
C GLY A 111 5.79 -9.30 -10.65
N LEU A 112 6.51 -8.31 -10.18
CA LEU A 112 6.03 -6.93 -10.04
C LEU A 112 6.70 -6.08 -11.11
N ILE A 113 6.06 -4.96 -11.48
CA ILE A 113 6.61 -4.05 -12.48
C ILE A 113 7.77 -3.27 -11.87
N GLY A 114 8.94 -3.33 -12.50
CA GLY A 114 10.18 -2.72 -12.04
C GLY A 114 11.12 -3.73 -11.38
N ASP A 115 12.35 -3.28 -11.15
CA ASP A 115 13.40 -4.14 -10.62
C ASP A 115 13.51 -4.00 -9.09
N GLY A 116 13.67 -5.13 -8.41
CA GLY A 116 13.98 -5.16 -6.98
C GLY A 116 12.78 -5.01 -6.06
N PHE A 117 11.56 -4.96 -6.58
CA PHE A 117 10.36 -4.92 -5.76
C PHE A 117 9.96 -6.32 -5.33
N LEU A 118 9.87 -6.53 -4.02
CA LEU A 118 9.48 -7.81 -3.41
C LEU A 118 8.02 -7.83 -2.99
N VAL A 119 7.42 -6.66 -2.75
CA VAL A 119 6.07 -6.56 -2.25
C VAL A 119 5.37 -5.32 -2.82
N GLU A 120 4.08 -5.48 -3.08
CA GLU A 120 3.19 -4.39 -3.47
C GLU A 120 1.90 -4.53 -2.68
N ILE A 121 1.36 -3.41 -2.17
CA ILE A 121 0.17 -3.42 -1.32
C ILE A 121 -0.84 -2.41 -1.85
N GLU A 122 -2.07 -2.85 -2.01
CA GLU A 122 -3.22 -1.98 -2.25
C GLU A 122 -4.16 -2.01 -1.06
N ALA A 123 -4.98 -0.98 -0.90
CA ALA A 123 -5.86 -0.86 0.25
C ALA A 123 -7.18 -0.18 -0.11
N GLN A 124 -8.21 -0.49 0.65
CA GLN A 124 -9.48 0.21 0.63
C GLN A 124 -9.87 0.58 2.05
N ALA A 125 -10.27 1.82 2.24
CA ALA A 125 -10.71 2.36 3.52
C ALA A 125 -12.13 2.90 3.42
N VAL A 126 -12.83 2.88 4.54
CA VAL A 126 -14.15 3.51 4.68
C VAL A 126 -14.08 4.46 5.86
N VAL A 127 -14.32 5.73 5.60
CA VAL A 127 -14.31 6.76 6.63
C VAL A 127 -15.72 6.89 7.19
N LEU A 128 -15.86 6.73 8.50
CA LEU A 128 -17.13 6.94 9.17
C LEU A 128 -17.38 8.44 9.34
N ALA A 129 -18.62 8.81 9.13
CA ALA A 129 -19.03 10.21 9.21
C ALA A 129 -19.07 10.69 10.68
#